data_c940a7bdff48a5f6da87b5e58a555191
#
_entry.id   c940a7bdff48a5f6da87b5e58a555191
#
_cell.length_a   1.000
_cell.length_b   1.000
_cell.length_c   1.000
_cell.angle_alpha   90.00
_cell.angle_beta   90.00
_cell.angle_gamma   90.00
#
_symmetry.space_group_name_H-M   'P 1'
#
loop_
_entity.id
_entity.type
_entity.pdbx_description
1 polymer ?
#
loop_
_entity_poly.entity_id
_entity_poly.type
_entity_poly.pdbx_seq_one_letter_code
_entity_poly.pdbx_strand_id
1 'polypeptide(L)'
;MTSSAFFSRRFRYQADAVIKPSIITLLGVAFVIVAMPVCAEENPAPPAAAAGSPSAVGPAAATKAWLATVPRDKREKSDAYFEGRYWLLLWNFLLTAAICIFLLESRISARLRDFAERATKVRSLQIACYAIPYFLIVATLTFPLNLYENFLREHQYGLATQSFLPWFREQLIGFGLTIIGGTILLIALYAVFRKAPRTWWAWATAVMVIFLLGVVFIAPVFIEPLFNTYTPLMKPEISDPILAMARANQIPTGQVFEVDASRQTTRVSANVAGFLGTTRIALNDNLLKECTLPEIRAVMAHEMGHYVLNHGAKLLTYSGIFLAIGFALTRILFDAAMRRWGVRWGVRSIADPAGLPLLALIFGTLLFLATPFLNTIVRVTEREADAFGINTSREPDGMVKVALKLGAYRKLDPTPLEEFIFFDHPSGRARIRMAMDWKAANLPAGESSPLETPLPHDGH
;
A
#
# COMPACT_ATOMS: atom_id res chain seq x y z
N MET A 1 -20.58 48.15 -13.56
CA MET A 1 -21.22 48.14 -12.23
C MET A 1 -21.53 46.70 -11.86
N THR A 2 -20.89 46.30 -10.81
CA THR A 2 -21.20 45.28 -9.81
C THR A 2 -21.12 43.80 -10.18
N SER A 3 -20.14 43.24 -9.61
CA SER A 3 -20.09 42.12 -8.67
C SER A 3 -19.71 40.81 -9.29
N SER A 4 -18.41 40.60 -9.38
CA SER A 4 -17.79 39.28 -9.54
C SER A 4 -16.46 39.25 -8.77
N ALA A 5 -16.52 39.51 -7.47
CA ALA A 5 -15.36 39.47 -6.58
C ALA A 5 -15.74 38.85 -5.24
N PHE A 6 -16.08 37.53 -5.25
CA PHE A 6 -16.30 36.83 -3.98
C PHE A 6 -16.27 35.31 -4.17
N PHE A 7 -15.18 34.75 -4.70
CA PHE A 7 -14.87 33.32 -4.51
C PHE A 7 -13.42 33.03 -4.94
N SER A 8 -12.45 33.75 -4.39
CA SER A 8 -11.06 33.38 -4.44
C SER A 8 -10.51 33.25 -3.01
N ARG A 9 -10.97 32.27 -2.26
CA ARG A 9 -10.34 31.85 -1.01
C ARG A 9 -9.78 30.44 -1.19
N ARG A 10 -8.46 30.40 -1.39
CA ARG A 10 -7.48 29.47 -0.84
C ARG A 10 -8.04 28.10 -0.39
N PHE A 11 -8.24 27.18 -1.31
CA PHE A 11 -8.07 25.78 -1.01
C PHE A 11 -6.57 25.44 -1.20
N ARG A 12 -5.80 25.51 -0.15
CA ARG A 12 -4.49 24.87 -0.08
C ARG A 12 -4.76 23.37 0.05
N TYR A 13 -4.54 22.63 -1.02
CA TYR A 13 -4.54 21.18 -0.95
C TYR A 13 -3.24 20.72 -0.31
N GLN A 14 -3.37 19.97 0.75
CA GLN A 14 -2.27 19.31 1.46
C GLN A 14 -2.49 17.81 1.39
N ALA A 15 -1.55 17.04 1.00
CA ALA A 15 -1.54 15.59 1.08
C ALA A 15 -0.17 14.99 0.85
N ASP A 16 0.19 14.01 1.48
CA ASP A 16 0.69 12.68 1.14
C ASP A 16 0.90 11.81 2.35
N ALA A 17 0.33 10.66 2.30
CA ALA A 17 0.78 9.60 3.17
C ALA A 17 1.22 8.41 2.31
N VAL A 18 2.50 8.12 2.32
CA VAL A 18 2.84 6.72 2.45
C VAL A 18 2.06 6.24 3.68
N ILE A 19 0.94 5.56 3.47
CA ILE A 19 0.12 4.99 4.55
C ILE A 19 1.05 4.07 5.32
N LYS A 20 1.51 4.56 6.48
CA LYS A 20 2.42 3.79 7.33
C LYS A 20 1.68 2.57 7.89
N PRO A 21 2.37 1.44 8.09
CA PRO A 21 1.80 0.16 8.51
C PRO A 21 0.90 0.21 9.75
N SER A 22 0.94 1.24 10.56
CA SER A 22 0.15 1.34 11.80
C SER A 22 -1.32 1.67 11.60
N ILE A 23 -1.68 2.35 10.52
CA ILE A 23 -3.08 2.43 10.06
C ILE A 23 -3.45 1.10 9.40
N ILE A 24 -2.48 0.44 8.78
CA ILE A 24 -2.60 -0.87 8.17
C ILE A 24 -2.91 -1.96 9.21
N THR A 25 -2.49 -1.89 10.46
CA THR A 25 -2.74 -2.97 11.43
C THR A 25 -4.19 -2.98 11.93
N LEU A 26 -4.91 -1.87 11.93
CA LEU A 26 -6.33 -1.81 12.29
C LEU A 26 -7.26 -1.59 11.08
N LEU A 27 -6.82 -0.87 10.06
CA LEU A 27 -7.35 -0.92 8.70
C LEU A 27 -6.70 -2.07 7.91
N GLY A 28 -5.66 -2.71 8.37
CA GLY A 28 -4.99 -3.86 7.76
C GLY A 28 -5.88 -5.07 7.61
N VAL A 29 -6.89 -5.21 8.46
CA VAL A 29 -8.05 -6.08 8.16
C VAL A 29 -8.84 -5.55 6.97
N ALA A 30 -8.76 -4.25 6.66
CA ALA A 30 -9.45 -3.63 5.53
C ALA A 30 -8.51 -3.31 4.34
N PHE A 31 -7.22 -3.08 4.54
CA PHE A 31 -6.32 -2.56 3.50
C PHE A 31 -5.41 -3.61 2.85
N VAL A 32 -5.15 -4.76 3.49
CA VAL A 32 -4.54 -5.94 2.84
C VAL A 32 -5.43 -6.49 1.72
N ILE A 33 -6.63 -5.94 1.56
CA ILE A 33 -7.69 -6.44 0.68
C ILE A 33 -7.70 -5.75 -0.69
N VAL A 34 -6.85 -4.78 -0.96
CA VAL A 34 -6.89 -4.01 -2.22
C VAL A 34 -6.03 -4.61 -3.34
N ALA A 35 -5.67 -5.89 -3.28
CA ALA A 35 -4.82 -6.45 -4.31
C ALA A 35 -5.15 -7.89 -4.73
N MET A 36 -5.90 -8.10 -5.80
CA MET A 36 -6.01 -9.40 -6.50
C MET A 36 -6.30 -9.35 -8.02
N PRO A 37 -5.63 -10.17 -8.86
CA PRO A 37 -5.79 -10.20 -10.32
C PRO A 37 -6.73 -11.27 -10.88
N VAL A 38 -7.21 -11.04 -12.10
CA VAL A 38 -7.82 -12.04 -12.99
C VAL A 38 -6.77 -12.53 -13.99
N CYS A 39 -6.87 -13.78 -14.39
CA CYS A 39 -6.03 -14.41 -15.37
C CYS A 39 -5.77 -13.48 -16.56
N ALA A 40 -4.52 -13.16 -16.79
CA ALA A 40 -4.09 -12.53 -18.02
C ALA A 40 -4.33 -13.54 -19.14
N GLU A 41 -5.09 -13.17 -20.15
CA GLU A 41 -4.99 -13.78 -21.46
C GLU A 41 -3.54 -13.71 -21.90
N GLU A 42 -2.96 -14.82 -22.29
CA GLU A 42 -1.62 -14.88 -22.87
C GLU A 42 -1.58 -13.93 -24.06
N ASN A 43 -0.93 -12.79 -23.89
CA ASN A 43 -0.51 -12.01 -25.03
C ASN A 43 0.48 -12.88 -25.83
N PRO A 44 0.25 -13.10 -27.14
CA PRO A 44 1.15 -13.90 -27.93
C PRO A 44 2.56 -13.36 -27.82
N ALA A 45 3.51 -14.25 -27.60
CA ALA A 45 4.91 -13.91 -27.59
C ALA A 45 5.26 -13.07 -28.83
N PRO A 46 6.06 -12.00 -28.71
CA PRO A 46 6.51 -11.28 -29.89
C PRO A 46 7.20 -12.26 -30.84
N PRO A 47 7.00 -12.10 -32.15
CA PRO A 47 7.59 -13.02 -33.13
C PRO A 47 9.09 -13.12 -32.92
N ALA A 48 9.60 -14.35 -32.96
CA ALA A 48 11.01 -14.64 -32.81
C ALA A 48 11.80 -13.75 -33.78
N ALA A 49 12.60 -12.84 -33.23
CA ALA A 49 13.52 -12.02 -34.01
C ALA A 49 14.52 -12.95 -34.71
N ALA A 50 14.66 -12.78 -36.02
CA ALA A 50 15.62 -13.47 -36.85
C ALA A 50 17.02 -13.37 -36.25
N ALA A 51 17.76 -14.48 -36.31
CA ALA A 51 19.13 -14.58 -35.87
C ALA A 51 20.01 -13.54 -36.60
N GLY A 52 20.37 -12.46 -35.88
CA GLY A 52 21.25 -11.40 -36.28
C GLY A 52 22.45 -11.35 -35.35
N SER A 53 23.63 -11.38 -35.89
CA SER A 53 25.00 -11.08 -35.43
C SER A 53 25.32 -11.04 -33.94
N PRO A 54 26.47 -11.57 -33.49
CA PRO A 54 26.89 -11.57 -32.09
C PRO A 54 27.31 -10.15 -31.66
N SER A 55 26.38 -9.37 -31.18
CA SER A 55 26.70 -8.13 -30.51
C SER A 55 26.32 -8.19 -29.06
N ALA A 56 27.29 -7.89 -28.22
CA ALA A 56 27.14 -7.45 -26.83
C ALA A 56 26.38 -8.40 -25.86
N VAL A 57 26.83 -8.41 -24.67
CA VAL A 57 26.33 -9.05 -23.43
C VAL A 57 24.82 -9.27 -23.44
N GLY A 58 24.36 -10.52 -23.60
CA GLY A 58 22.93 -10.82 -23.62
C GLY A 58 22.20 -10.35 -22.36
N PRO A 59 20.87 -10.21 -22.38
CA PRO A 59 20.09 -9.61 -21.29
C PRO A 59 20.35 -10.21 -19.90
N ALA A 60 20.62 -11.52 -19.81
CA ALA A 60 20.97 -12.18 -18.55
C ALA A 60 22.31 -11.70 -17.99
N ALA A 61 23.31 -11.55 -18.85
CA ALA A 61 24.63 -11.08 -18.45
C ALA A 61 24.60 -9.58 -18.14
N ALA A 62 23.83 -8.78 -18.89
CA ALA A 62 23.60 -7.37 -18.58
C ALA A 62 22.90 -7.22 -17.21
N THR A 63 21.88 -8.02 -16.91
CA THR A 63 21.21 -8.05 -15.60
C THR A 63 22.21 -8.34 -14.47
N LYS A 64 23.07 -9.34 -14.66
CA LYS A 64 24.11 -9.68 -13.68
C LYS A 64 25.12 -8.54 -13.50
N ALA A 65 25.52 -7.89 -14.58
CA ALA A 65 26.42 -6.75 -14.53
C ALA A 65 25.82 -5.57 -13.74
N TRP A 66 24.55 -5.22 -13.98
CA TRP A 66 23.84 -4.19 -13.22
C TRP A 66 23.75 -4.52 -11.74
N LEU A 67 23.36 -5.75 -11.39
CA LEU A 67 23.31 -6.17 -9.99
C LEU A 67 24.69 -6.12 -9.32
N ALA A 68 25.77 -6.37 -10.05
CA ALA A 68 27.15 -6.30 -9.55
C ALA A 68 27.63 -4.87 -9.27
N THR A 69 26.95 -3.83 -9.79
CA THR A 69 27.29 -2.42 -9.49
C THR A 69 26.95 -2.02 -8.06
N VAL A 70 26.06 -2.77 -7.40
CA VAL A 70 25.65 -2.45 -6.02
C VAL A 70 26.75 -2.94 -5.06
N PRO A 71 27.35 -2.04 -4.25
CA PRO A 71 28.35 -2.40 -3.26
C PRO A 71 27.84 -3.46 -2.29
N ARG A 72 28.72 -4.37 -1.89
CA ARG A 72 28.34 -5.52 -1.06
C ARG A 72 27.73 -5.12 0.29
N ASP A 73 28.32 -4.13 0.95
CA ASP A 73 27.84 -3.58 2.22
C ASP A 73 26.41 -3.00 2.11
N LYS A 74 26.12 -2.27 1.03
CA LYS A 74 24.79 -1.74 0.75
C LYS A 74 23.77 -2.85 0.49
N ARG A 75 24.19 -3.90 -0.23
CA ARG A 75 23.35 -5.07 -0.49
C ARG A 75 23.03 -5.81 0.81
N GLU A 76 24.06 -6.13 1.62
CA GLU A 76 23.88 -6.81 2.90
C GLU A 76 22.97 -6.00 3.84
N LYS A 77 23.11 -4.68 3.89
CA LYS A 77 22.24 -3.78 4.68
C LYS A 77 20.80 -3.83 4.20
N SER A 78 20.57 -3.77 2.89
CA SER A 78 19.23 -3.84 2.29
C SER A 78 18.59 -5.21 2.50
N ASP A 79 19.35 -6.29 2.30
CA ASP A 79 18.86 -7.65 2.50
C ASP A 79 18.45 -7.85 3.97
N ALA A 80 19.29 -7.44 4.93
CA ALA A 80 18.97 -7.50 6.35
C ALA A 80 17.73 -6.66 6.72
N TYR A 81 17.58 -5.47 6.10
CA TYR A 81 16.38 -4.67 6.26
C TYR A 81 15.14 -5.42 5.74
N PHE A 82 15.19 -5.96 4.54
CA PHE A 82 14.03 -6.61 3.93
C PHE A 82 13.68 -7.93 4.63
N GLU A 83 14.66 -8.77 4.92
CA GLU A 83 14.48 -10.03 5.65
C GLU A 83 13.94 -9.81 7.07
N GLY A 84 14.36 -8.72 7.73
CA GLY A 84 13.77 -8.32 9.01
C GLY A 84 12.26 -8.10 8.97
N ARG A 85 11.69 -7.72 7.81
CA ARG A 85 10.23 -7.60 7.62
C ARG A 85 9.52 -8.94 7.65
N TYR A 86 10.19 -10.06 7.30
CA TYR A 86 9.60 -11.41 7.40
C TYR A 86 9.29 -11.75 8.85
N TRP A 87 10.24 -11.44 9.74
CA TRP A 87 10.06 -11.63 11.18
C TRP A 87 9.03 -10.67 11.76
N LEU A 88 8.99 -9.42 11.31
CA LEU A 88 7.99 -8.45 11.75
C LEU A 88 6.57 -8.87 11.33
N LEU A 89 6.39 -9.43 10.15
CA LEU A 89 5.10 -10.00 9.74
C LEU A 89 4.64 -11.09 10.72
N LEU A 90 5.55 -12.01 11.11
CA LEU A 90 5.25 -13.05 12.09
C LEU A 90 4.98 -12.46 13.48
N TRP A 91 5.82 -11.54 13.96
CA TRP A 91 5.66 -10.95 15.29
C TRP A 91 4.39 -10.11 15.41
N ASN A 92 4.02 -9.34 14.39
CA ASN A 92 2.75 -8.60 14.35
C ASN A 92 1.56 -9.54 14.43
N PHE A 93 1.58 -10.66 13.68
CA PHE A 93 0.55 -11.68 13.77
C PHE A 93 0.48 -12.32 15.17
N LEU A 94 1.60 -12.77 15.72
CA LEU A 94 1.64 -13.42 17.03
C LEU A 94 1.20 -12.48 18.16
N LEU A 95 1.65 -11.21 18.15
CA LEU A 95 1.25 -10.21 19.12
C LEU A 95 -0.25 -9.93 19.05
N THR A 96 -0.78 -9.73 17.85
CA THR A 96 -2.22 -9.50 17.64
C THR A 96 -3.04 -10.70 18.10
N ALA A 97 -2.62 -11.90 17.75
CA ALA A 97 -3.27 -13.14 18.21
C ALA A 97 -3.25 -13.27 19.75
N ALA A 98 -2.09 -13.00 20.36
CA ALA A 98 -1.95 -13.02 21.83
C ALA A 98 -2.86 -11.99 22.51
N ILE A 99 -2.95 -10.77 21.97
CA ILE A 99 -3.86 -9.72 22.48
C ILE A 99 -5.32 -10.17 22.36
N CYS A 100 -5.72 -10.71 21.23
CA CYS A 100 -7.09 -11.20 21.02
C CYS A 100 -7.44 -12.31 22.02
N ILE A 101 -6.54 -13.30 22.21
CA ILE A 101 -6.71 -14.39 23.17
C ILE A 101 -6.76 -13.82 24.60
N PHE A 102 -5.86 -12.91 24.96
CA PHE A 102 -5.86 -12.25 26.26
C PHE A 102 -7.18 -11.54 26.56
N LEU A 103 -7.72 -10.76 25.60
CA LEU A 103 -8.98 -10.05 25.76
C LEU A 103 -10.17 -10.99 25.93
N LEU A 104 -10.16 -12.17 25.30
CA LEU A 104 -11.17 -13.21 25.45
C LEU A 104 -11.03 -13.93 26.78
N GLU A 105 -9.87 -14.48 27.10
CA GLU A 105 -9.64 -15.30 28.29
C GLU A 105 -9.79 -14.51 29.59
N SER A 106 -9.32 -13.26 29.62
CA SER A 106 -9.50 -12.36 30.76
C SER A 106 -10.93 -11.82 30.89
N ARG A 107 -11.81 -12.07 29.89
CA ARG A 107 -13.14 -11.49 29.76
C ARG A 107 -13.16 -9.95 29.74
N ILE A 108 -12.04 -9.29 29.44
CA ILE A 108 -12.01 -7.83 29.30
C ILE A 108 -12.98 -7.39 28.22
N SER A 109 -12.99 -8.09 27.07
CA SER A 109 -13.93 -7.81 25.98
C SER A 109 -15.41 -7.88 26.43
N ALA A 110 -15.78 -8.90 27.23
CA ALA A 110 -17.13 -9.01 27.78
C ALA A 110 -17.44 -7.89 28.79
N ARG A 111 -16.47 -7.49 29.64
CA ARG A 111 -16.64 -6.37 30.57
C ARG A 111 -16.81 -5.03 29.85
N LEU A 112 -16.10 -4.80 28.74
CA LEU A 112 -16.29 -3.60 27.92
C LEU A 112 -17.70 -3.54 27.32
N ARG A 113 -18.24 -4.67 26.83
CA ARG A 113 -19.61 -4.76 26.37
C ARG A 113 -20.58 -4.47 27.51
N ASP A 114 -20.42 -5.08 28.68
CA ASP A 114 -21.29 -4.88 29.84
C ASP A 114 -21.28 -3.41 30.32
N PHE A 115 -20.12 -2.76 30.24
CA PHE A 115 -19.98 -1.32 30.45
C PHE A 115 -20.77 -0.53 29.43
N ALA A 116 -20.63 -0.82 28.14
CA ALA A 116 -21.33 -0.14 27.06
C ALA A 116 -22.87 -0.30 27.17
N GLU A 117 -23.35 -1.51 27.55
CA GLU A 117 -24.78 -1.78 27.76
C GLU A 117 -25.38 -1.04 28.97
N ARG A 118 -24.52 -0.76 29.99
CA ARG A 118 -24.92 0.08 31.13
C ARG A 118 -24.92 1.57 30.81
N ALA A 119 -23.96 2.02 30.02
CA ALA A 119 -23.76 3.43 29.66
C ALA A 119 -24.90 3.98 28.79
N THR A 120 -25.47 3.16 27.91
CA THR A 120 -26.50 3.63 26.97
C THR A 120 -27.43 2.49 26.53
N LYS A 121 -28.69 2.86 26.17
CA LYS A 121 -29.64 1.93 25.56
C LYS A 121 -29.63 1.96 24.03
N VAL A 122 -28.96 2.93 23.42
CA VAL A 122 -28.89 3.08 21.98
C VAL A 122 -27.81 2.15 21.42
N ARG A 123 -28.20 1.19 20.58
CA ARG A 123 -27.32 0.13 20.06
C ARG A 123 -26.06 0.64 19.35
N SER A 124 -26.17 1.67 18.53
CA SER A 124 -25.00 2.27 17.86
C SER A 124 -24.02 2.90 18.85
N LEU A 125 -24.53 3.58 19.87
CA LEU A 125 -23.70 4.14 20.94
C LEU A 125 -23.08 3.05 21.81
N GLN A 126 -23.75 1.91 22.03
CA GLN A 126 -23.15 0.76 22.71
C GLN A 126 -21.91 0.26 21.95
N ILE A 127 -22.00 0.16 20.60
CA ILE A 127 -20.86 -0.23 19.78
C ILE A 127 -19.74 0.82 19.89
N ALA A 128 -20.04 2.12 19.85
CA ALA A 128 -19.04 3.16 20.02
C ALA A 128 -18.37 3.12 21.41
N CYS A 129 -19.16 2.99 22.48
CA CYS A 129 -18.65 2.86 23.86
C CYS A 129 -17.80 1.60 24.07
N TYR A 130 -18.02 0.55 23.29
CA TYR A 130 -17.19 -0.64 23.27
C TYR A 130 -15.93 -0.44 22.41
N ALA A 131 -16.06 0.11 21.20
CA ALA A 131 -15.00 0.20 20.20
C ALA A 131 -13.86 1.11 20.64
N ILE A 132 -14.16 2.27 21.21
CA ILE A 132 -13.14 3.25 21.61
C ILE A 132 -12.16 2.66 22.63
N PRO A 133 -12.58 2.12 23.79
CA PRO A 133 -11.64 1.50 24.73
C PRO A 133 -11.00 0.22 24.17
N TYR A 134 -11.69 -0.54 23.32
CA TYR A 134 -11.08 -1.68 22.62
C TYR A 134 -9.90 -1.24 21.75
N PHE A 135 -10.08 -0.24 20.89
CA PHE A 135 -9.01 0.30 20.05
C PHE A 135 -7.86 0.88 20.88
N LEU A 136 -8.17 1.56 21.98
CA LEU A 136 -7.16 2.11 22.87
C LEU A 136 -6.29 1.00 23.50
N ILE A 137 -6.92 -0.07 24.00
CA ILE A 137 -6.20 -1.22 24.57
C ILE A 137 -5.29 -1.86 23.50
N VAL A 138 -5.84 -2.14 22.32
CA VAL A 138 -5.08 -2.75 21.22
C VAL A 138 -3.92 -1.84 20.82
N ALA A 139 -4.16 -0.56 20.60
CA ALA A 139 -3.12 0.41 20.24
C ALA A 139 -2.02 0.51 21.29
N THR A 140 -2.38 0.54 22.58
CA THR A 140 -1.41 0.58 23.68
C THR A 140 -0.55 -0.67 23.72
N LEU A 141 -1.15 -1.86 23.57
CA LEU A 141 -0.42 -3.13 23.63
C LEU A 141 0.44 -3.38 22.38
N THR A 142 0.04 -2.85 21.21
CA THR A 142 0.84 -2.96 19.99
C THR A 142 1.87 -1.84 19.85
N PHE A 143 1.78 -0.75 20.63
CA PHE A 143 2.63 0.43 20.49
C PHE A 143 4.13 0.14 20.57
N PRO A 144 4.65 -0.72 21.49
CA PRO A 144 6.08 -1.00 21.55
C PRO A 144 6.63 -1.61 20.25
N LEU A 145 5.89 -2.54 19.62
CA LEU A 145 6.29 -3.13 18.35
C LEU A 145 6.17 -2.12 17.20
N ASN A 146 5.11 -1.31 17.20
CA ASN A 146 4.93 -0.23 16.24
C ASN A 146 6.08 0.81 16.33
N LEU A 147 6.47 1.21 17.54
CA LEU A 147 7.59 2.13 17.77
C LEU A 147 8.90 1.53 17.23
N TYR A 148 9.15 0.27 17.50
CA TYR A 148 10.32 -0.42 16.96
C TYR A 148 10.30 -0.46 15.43
N GLU A 149 9.22 -0.94 14.83
CA GLU A 149 9.09 -1.16 13.39
C GLU A 149 9.14 0.15 12.59
N ASN A 150 8.37 1.15 13.01
CA ASN A 150 8.10 2.35 12.20
C ASN A 150 8.90 3.59 12.62
N PHE A 151 9.63 3.54 13.74
CA PHE A 151 10.49 4.62 14.16
C PHE A 151 11.94 4.16 14.35
N LEU A 152 12.21 3.29 15.33
CA LEU A 152 13.59 2.93 15.68
C LEU A 152 14.31 2.23 14.53
N ARG A 153 13.66 1.24 13.93
CA ARG A 153 14.23 0.45 12.83
C ARG A 153 14.39 1.30 11.57
N GLU A 154 13.44 2.14 11.22
CA GLU A 154 13.54 3.05 10.08
C GLU A 154 14.74 3.99 10.21
N HIS A 155 15.00 4.53 11.41
CA HIS A 155 16.21 5.33 11.68
C HIS A 155 17.49 4.50 11.63
N GLN A 156 17.48 3.29 12.18
CA GLN A 156 18.64 2.38 12.15
C GLN A 156 19.12 2.12 10.72
N TYR A 157 18.21 2.00 9.78
CA TYR A 157 18.54 1.78 8.37
C TYR A 157 18.71 3.06 7.56
N GLY A 158 18.47 4.24 8.14
CA GLY A 158 18.60 5.54 7.48
C GLY A 158 17.45 5.84 6.52
N LEU A 159 16.28 5.27 6.76
CA LEU A 159 15.09 5.42 5.92
C LEU A 159 14.10 6.46 6.47
N ALA A 160 14.22 6.86 7.74
CA ALA A 160 13.42 7.92 8.35
C ALA A 160 14.27 9.15 8.63
N THR A 161 13.68 10.33 8.39
CA THR A 161 14.26 11.65 8.67
C THR A 161 13.57 12.36 9.83
N GLN A 162 12.37 11.93 10.17
CA GLN A 162 11.48 12.57 11.11
C GLN A 162 11.89 12.30 12.56
N SER A 163 11.99 13.33 13.41
CA SER A 163 12.21 13.16 14.85
C SER A 163 10.99 12.56 15.56
N PHE A 164 11.15 12.11 16.81
CA PHE A 164 10.12 11.37 17.55
C PHE A 164 8.79 12.13 17.68
N LEU A 165 8.82 13.41 18.05
CA LEU A 165 7.58 14.15 18.34
C LEU A 165 6.69 14.37 17.12
N PRO A 166 7.18 14.80 15.93
CA PRO A 166 6.40 14.83 14.70
C PRO A 166 5.88 13.43 14.30
N TRP A 167 6.73 12.40 14.41
CA TRP A 167 6.29 11.03 14.13
C TRP A 167 5.15 10.60 15.06
N PHE A 168 5.29 10.83 16.37
CA PHE A 168 4.26 10.47 17.36
C PHE A 168 2.95 11.23 17.14
N ARG A 169 3.02 12.52 16.77
CA ARG A 169 1.84 13.30 16.38
C ARG A 169 1.10 12.66 15.21
N GLU A 170 1.81 12.20 14.18
CA GLU A 170 1.20 11.50 13.04
C GLU A 170 0.57 10.17 13.47
N GLN A 171 1.19 9.43 14.41
CA GLN A 171 0.57 8.23 14.99
C GLN A 171 -0.75 8.57 15.70
N LEU A 172 -0.82 9.66 16.44
CA LEU A 172 -2.06 10.10 17.10
C LEU A 172 -3.14 10.52 16.11
N ILE A 173 -2.78 11.22 15.02
CA ILE A 173 -3.73 11.54 13.95
C ILE A 173 -4.27 10.24 13.32
N GLY A 174 -3.40 9.32 12.95
CA GLY A 174 -3.78 8.01 12.40
C GLY A 174 -4.66 7.20 13.37
N PHE A 175 -4.36 7.23 14.65
CA PHE A 175 -5.18 6.60 15.68
C PHE A 175 -6.57 7.26 15.80
N GLY A 176 -6.65 8.58 15.73
CA GLY A 176 -7.92 9.31 15.69
C GLY A 176 -8.79 8.91 14.50
N LEU A 177 -8.19 8.83 13.30
CA LEU A 177 -8.86 8.34 12.10
C LEU A 177 -9.33 6.89 12.25
N THR A 178 -8.53 6.04 12.89
CA THR A 178 -8.90 4.65 13.21
C THR A 178 -10.09 4.57 14.15
N ILE A 179 -10.12 5.39 15.20
CA ILE A 179 -11.28 5.46 16.10
C ILE A 179 -12.54 5.86 15.33
N ILE A 180 -12.46 6.91 14.53
CA ILE A 180 -13.64 7.41 13.79
C ILE A 180 -14.09 6.37 12.75
N GLY A 181 -13.22 6.03 11.79
CA GLY A 181 -13.55 5.13 10.68
C GLY A 181 -13.86 3.71 11.17
N GLY A 182 -13.06 3.18 12.10
CA GLY A 182 -13.27 1.86 12.69
C GLY A 182 -14.57 1.77 13.49
N THR A 183 -14.93 2.81 14.24
CA THR A 183 -16.19 2.83 14.98
C THR A 183 -17.39 2.88 14.02
N ILE A 184 -17.36 3.70 12.98
CA ILE A 184 -18.40 3.75 11.94
C ILE A 184 -18.56 2.37 11.28
N LEU A 185 -17.44 1.76 10.88
CA LEU A 185 -17.43 0.43 10.30
C LEU A 185 -18.03 -0.62 11.24
N LEU A 186 -17.62 -0.64 12.52
CA LEU A 186 -18.16 -1.58 13.51
C LEU A 186 -19.64 -1.38 13.75
N ILE A 187 -20.14 -0.14 13.80
CA ILE A 187 -21.59 0.14 13.90
C ILE A 187 -22.33 -0.50 12.73
N ALA A 188 -21.83 -0.34 11.50
CA ALA A 188 -22.43 -0.92 10.30
C ALA A 188 -22.38 -2.47 10.32
N LEU A 189 -21.23 -3.06 10.64
CA LEU A 189 -21.05 -4.51 10.72
C LEU A 189 -21.94 -5.14 11.79
N TYR A 190 -21.98 -4.57 13.00
CA TYR A 190 -22.85 -5.09 14.07
C TYR A 190 -24.34 -4.85 13.80
N ALA A 191 -24.71 -3.85 12.99
CA ALA A 191 -26.08 -3.73 12.48
C ALA A 191 -26.42 -4.90 11.54
N VAL A 192 -25.51 -5.27 10.66
CA VAL A 192 -25.62 -6.44 9.77
C VAL A 192 -25.71 -7.73 10.58
N PHE A 193 -24.82 -7.94 11.54
CA PHE A 193 -24.79 -9.16 12.38
C PHE A 193 -26.13 -9.37 13.13
N ARG A 194 -26.75 -8.29 13.58
CA ARG A 194 -28.07 -8.35 14.24
C ARG A 194 -29.22 -8.64 13.27
N LYS A 195 -29.21 -8.00 12.08
CA LYS A 195 -30.31 -8.10 11.12
C LYS A 195 -30.26 -9.37 10.28
N ALA A 196 -29.06 -9.89 9.98
CA ALA A 196 -28.86 -11.01 9.09
C ALA A 196 -27.91 -12.08 9.67
N PRO A 197 -28.19 -12.68 10.84
CA PRO A 197 -27.24 -13.54 11.55
C PRO A 197 -26.85 -14.82 10.79
N ARG A 198 -27.61 -15.25 9.79
CA ARG A 198 -27.30 -16.40 8.94
C ARG A 198 -26.49 -16.06 7.69
N THR A 199 -26.65 -14.84 7.17
CA THR A 199 -26.04 -14.37 5.91
C THR A 199 -25.11 -13.17 6.15
N TRP A 200 -24.72 -12.91 7.39
CA TRP A 200 -23.94 -11.75 7.77
C TRP A 200 -22.62 -11.64 6.96
N TRP A 201 -22.01 -12.77 6.63
CA TRP A 201 -20.77 -12.82 5.88
C TRP A 201 -20.88 -12.14 4.50
N ALA A 202 -21.98 -12.33 3.79
CA ALA A 202 -22.22 -11.70 2.49
C ALA A 202 -22.49 -10.19 2.62
N TRP A 203 -23.31 -9.80 3.60
CA TRP A 203 -23.59 -8.40 3.87
C TRP A 203 -22.40 -7.65 4.45
N ALA A 204 -21.59 -8.31 5.29
CA ALA A 204 -20.33 -7.75 5.78
C ALA A 204 -19.35 -7.51 4.63
N THR A 205 -19.30 -8.41 3.64
CA THR A 205 -18.51 -8.19 2.41
C THR A 205 -18.98 -6.91 1.70
N ALA A 206 -20.28 -6.74 1.48
CA ALA A 206 -20.81 -5.53 0.84
C ALA A 206 -20.45 -4.25 1.64
N VAL A 207 -20.63 -4.27 2.96
CA VAL A 207 -20.27 -3.16 3.85
C VAL A 207 -18.78 -2.85 3.75
N MET A 208 -17.91 -3.86 3.76
CA MET A 208 -16.47 -3.67 3.63
C MET A 208 -16.07 -3.09 2.28
N VAL A 209 -16.65 -3.58 1.17
CA VAL A 209 -16.36 -3.05 -0.17
C VAL A 209 -16.81 -1.58 -0.28
N ILE A 210 -17.99 -1.24 0.24
CA ILE A 210 -18.48 0.14 0.27
C ILE A 210 -17.56 1.02 1.14
N PHE A 211 -17.12 0.51 2.28
CA PHE A 211 -16.20 1.22 3.16
C PHE A 211 -14.85 1.47 2.48
N LEU A 212 -14.29 0.45 1.81
CA LEU A 212 -13.05 0.58 1.03
C LEU A 212 -13.17 1.61 -0.09
N LEU A 213 -14.27 1.57 -0.85
CA LEU A 213 -14.56 2.60 -1.85
C LEU A 213 -14.60 3.98 -1.21
N GLY A 214 -15.31 4.13 -0.09
CA GLY A 214 -15.37 5.39 0.66
C GLY A 214 -13.98 5.90 1.05
N VAL A 215 -13.11 5.01 1.55
CA VAL A 215 -11.73 5.38 1.89
C VAL A 215 -10.95 5.82 0.67
N VAL A 216 -11.03 5.10 -0.46
CA VAL A 216 -10.35 5.46 -1.72
C VAL A 216 -10.76 6.86 -2.21
N PHE A 217 -12.04 7.24 -2.07
CA PHE A 217 -12.49 8.57 -2.46
C PHE A 217 -12.14 9.67 -1.45
N ILE A 218 -12.20 9.35 -0.15
CA ILE A 218 -11.99 10.33 0.92
C ILE A 218 -10.49 10.58 1.17
N ALA A 219 -9.65 9.56 1.05
CA ALA A 219 -8.25 9.65 1.44
C ALA A 219 -7.48 10.76 0.71
N PRO A 220 -7.52 10.89 -0.63
CA PRO A 220 -6.74 11.91 -1.33
C PRO A 220 -7.15 13.35 -0.98
N VAL A 221 -8.39 13.56 -0.54
CA VAL A 221 -8.95 14.90 -0.31
C VAL A 221 -8.88 15.31 1.16
N PHE A 222 -9.11 14.37 2.09
CA PHE A 222 -9.27 14.69 3.51
C PHE A 222 -8.23 14.04 4.42
N ILE A 223 -7.69 12.87 4.07
CA ILE A 223 -6.76 12.14 4.94
C ILE A 223 -5.32 12.53 4.63
N GLU A 224 -4.94 12.43 3.36
CA GLU A 224 -3.58 12.75 2.94
C GLU A 224 -3.16 14.19 3.33
N PRO A 225 -4.03 15.24 3.23
CA PRO A 225 -3.72 16.58 3.69
C PRO A 225 -3.36 16.74 5.17
N LEU A 226 -3.64 15.75 5.99
CA LEU A 226 -3.27 15.77 7.41
C LEU A 226 -1.80 15.44 7.65
N PHE A 227 -1.13 14.88 6.65
CA PHE A 227 0.22 14.33 6.77
C PHE A 227 1.27 15.09 5.95
N ASN A 228 0.96 15.52 4.72
CA ASN A 228 1.91 16.16 3.80
C ASN A 228 1.32 17.38 3.09
N THR A 229 2.20 18.18 2.48
CA THR A 229 1.84 19.35 1.68
C THR A 229 2.06 19.08 0.20
N TYR A 230 1.05 19.35 -0.63
CA TYR A 230 1.16 19.33 -2.10
C TYR A 230 1.29 20.73 -2.62
N THR A 231 2.35 20.97 -3.40
CA THR A 231 2.54 22.23 -4.11
C THR A 231 2.62 21.97 -5.60
N PRO A 232 2.09 22.88 -6.46
CA PRO A 232 2.29 22.75 -7.89
C PRO A 232 3.78 22.69 -8.22
N LEU A 233 4.20 21.71 -9.03
CA LEU A 233 5.58 21.58 -9.47
C LEU A 233 5.91 22.69 -10.48
N MET A 234 6.79 23.62 -10.07
CA MET A 234 7.18 24.78 -10.85
C MET A 234 8.47 24.54 -11.69
N LYS A 235 8.66 23.30 -12.18
CA LYS A 235 9.81 22.88 -13.01
C LYS A 235 9.30 22.34 -14.34
N PRO A 236 9.13 23.22 -15.37
CA PRO A 236 8.60 22.83 -16.68
C PRO A 236 9.41 21.70 -17.35
N GLU A 237 10.73 21.67 -17.14
CA GLU A 237 11.63 20.65 -17.65
C GLU A 237 11.29 19.23 -17.15
N ILE A 238 10.58 19.13 -16.03
CA ILE A 238 10.10 17.85 -15.48
C ILE A 238 8.60 17.69 -15.73
N SER A 239 7.80 18.72 -15.46
CA SER A 239 6.33 18.63 -15.55
C SER A 239 5.81 18.46 -16.98
N ASP A 240 6.42 19.14 -17.97
CA ASP A 240 5.94 19.11 -19.34
C ASP A 240 6.09 17.74 -20.02
N PRO A 241 7.24 17.03 -19.91
CA PRO A 241 7.35 15.66 -20.37
C PRO A 241 6.35 14.69 -19.72
N ILE A 242 6.10 14.85 -18.41
CA ILE A 242 5.13 14.02 -17.68
C ILE A 242 3.71 14.30 -18.18
N LEU A 243 3.32 15.57 -18.32
CA LEU A 243 2.01 15.96 -18.84
C LEU A 243 1.81 15.53 -20.30
N ALA A 244 2.87 15.58 -21.12
CA ALA A 244 2.83 15.09 -22.50
C ALA A 244 2.55 13.56 -22.50
N MET A 245 3.24 12.81 -21.65
CA MET A 245 3.02 11.36 -21.51
C MET A 245 1.61 11.05 -20.96
N ALA A 246 1.11 11.81 -19.99
CA ALA A 246 -0.24 11.67 -19.48
C ALA A 246 -1.30 11.92 -20.56
N ARG A 247 -1.13 12.99 -21.37
CA ARG A 247 -2.03 13.28 -22.50
C ARG A 247 -2.01 12.19 -23.55
N ALA A 248 -0.83 11.66 -23.89
CA ALA A 248 -0.68 10.57 -24.85
C ALA A 248 -1.42 9.30 -24.41
N ASN A 249 -1.55 9.08 -23.09
CA ASN A 249 -2.26 7.95 -22.49
C ASN A 249 -3.68 8.31 -22.01
N GLN A 250 -4.24 9.44 -22.44
CA GLN A 250 -5.61 9.89 -22.17
C GLN A 250 -5.92 10.04 -20.66
N ILE A 251 -4.91 10.38 -19.86
CA ILE A 251 -5.06 10.65 -18.43
C ILE A 251 -5.50 12.10 -18.25
N PRO A 252 -6.70 12.36 -17.69
CA PRO A 252 -7.27 13.71 -17.59
C PRO A 252 -6.64 14.49 -16.44
N THR A 253 -5.42 14.96 -16.62
CA THR A 253 -4.72 15.83 -15.65
C THR A 253 -4.10 17.03 -16.34
N GLY A 254 -4.13 18.17 -15.68
CA GLY A 254 -3.54 19.43 -16.18
C GLY A 254 -2.36 19.91 -15.34
N GLN A 255 -2.03 19.22 -14.25
CA GLN A 255 -1.04 19.70 -13.29
C GLN A 255 -0.28 18.56 -12.62
N VAL A 256 1.01 18.79 -12.36
CA VAL A 256 1.89 17.93 -11.57
C VAL A 256 2.14 18.60 -10.23
N PHE A 257 2.17 17.84 -9.16
CA PHE A 257 2.42 18.32 -7.80
C PHE A 257 3.73 17.76 -7.25
N GLU A 258 4.39 18.56 -6.43
CA GLU A 258 5.49 18.17 -5.57
C GLU A 258 4.98 17.95 -4.15
N VAL A 259 5.56 16.96 -3.46
CA VAL A 259 5.16 16.53 -2.12
C VAL A 259 6.35 16.54 -1.18
N ASP A 260 6.19 17.09 0.02
CA ASP A 260 7.21 17.29 1.04
C ASP A 260 7.56 16.01 1.85
N ALA A 261 7.73 14.88 1.19
CA ALA A 261 7.96 13.59 1.86
C ALA A 261 9.32 13.49 2.55
N SER A 262 10.34 14.26 2.12
CA SER A 262 11.68 14.23 2.70
C SER A 262 11.72 14.59 4.19
N ARG A 263 10.70 15.29 4.70
CA ARG A 263 10.59 15.55 6.14
C ARG A 263 10.28 14.30 6.97
N GLN A 264 9.87 13.20 6.33
CA GLN A 264 9.47 11.94 6.99
C GLN A 264 10.38 10.78 6.61
N THR A 265 10.83 10.72 5.37
CA THR A 265 11.52 9.55 4.81
C THR A 265 12.51 9.95 3.73
N THR A 266 13.49 9.08 3.47
CA THR A 266 14.41 9.19 2.33
C THR A 266 13.92 8.44 1.09
N ARG A 267 12.75 7.78 1.14
CA ARG A 267 12.25 6.97 0.02
C ARG A 267 11.77 7.83 -1.14
N VAL A 268 12.08 7.38 -2.35
CA VAL A 268 11.52 7.95 -3.57
C VAL A 268 10.12 7.38 -3.82
N SER A 269 9.19 8.24 -4.24
CA SER A 269 7.80 7.85 -4.52
C SER A 269 7.13 8.81 -5.50
N ALA A 270 6.20 8.29 -6.28
CA ALA A 270 5.27 9.06 -7.09
C ALA A 270 3.91 8.37 -7.09
N ASN A 271 2.87 9.07 -7.49
CA ASN A 271 1.57 8.47 -7.72
C ASN A 271 0.74 9.19 -8.80
N VAL A 272 -0.18 8.46 -9.40
CA VAL A 272 -1.27 8.98 -10.21
C VAL A 272 -2.57 8.57 -9.53
N ALA A 273 -3.20 9.52 -8.85
CA ALA A 273 -4.39 9.27 -8.04
C ALA A 273 -5.56 10.18 -8.47
N GLY A 274 -6.77 9.73 -8.18
CA GLY A 274 -8.00 10.47 -8.45
C GLY A 274 -8.94 9.72 -9.39
N PHE A 275 -10.19 10.16 -9.41
CA PHE A 275 -11.28 9.57 -10.17
C PHE A 275 -12.28 10.65 -10.58
N LEU A 276 -13.02 10.47 -11.71
CA LEU A 276 -14.06 11.40 -12.17
C LEU A 276 -13.60 12.86 -12.28
N GLY A 277 -12.41 13.11 -12.86
CA GLY A 277 -11.91 14.47 -13.10
C GLY A 277 -11.10 15.08 -11.95
N THR A 278 -10.86 14.34 -10.87
CA THR A 278 -9.95 14.73 -9.77
C THR A 278 -8.56 14.14 -9.91
N THR A 279 -8.22 13.61 -11.10
CA THR A 279 -6.93 12.95 -11.34
C THR A 279 -5.78 13.93 -11.17
N ARG A 280 -4.82 13.56 -10.34
CA ARG A 280 -3.59 14.33 -10.13
C ARG A 280 -2.38 13.42 -10.24
N ILE A 281 -1.29 14.02 -10.66
CA ILE A 281 0.04 13.41 -10.66
C ILE A 281 0.84 14.08 -9.54
N ALA A 282 1.47 13.28 -8.68
CA ALA A 282 2.29 13.78 -7.60
C ALA A 282 3.63 13.04 -7.54
N LEU A 283 4.71 13.81 -7.38
CA LEU A 283 6.08 13.33 -7.19
C LEU A 283 6.57 13.82 -5.84
N ASN A 284 7.19 12.93 -5.06
CA ASN A 284 7.82 13.42 -3.84
C ASN A 284 9.14 14.14 -4.12
N ASP A 285 9.51 15.02 -3.23
CA ASP A 285 10.72 15.83 -3.29
C ASP A 285 12.00 14.99 -3.30
N ASN A 286 12.01 13.81 -2.68
CA ASN A 286 13.13 12.87 -2.79
C ASN A 286 13.31 12.36 -4.22
N LEU A 287 12.22 12.03 -4.93
CA LEU A 287 12.29 11.60 -6.34
C LEU A 287 12.86 12.71 -7.22
N LEU A 288 12.41 13.95 -7.00
CA LEU A 288 12.88 15.12 -7.75
C LEU A 288 14.34 15.46 -7.48
N LYS A 289 14.84 15.15 -6.28
CA LYS A 289 16.22 15.39 -5.86
C LYS A 289 17.19 14.29 -6.29
N GLU A 290 16.76 13.03 -6.23
CA GLU A 290 17.65 11.89 -6.37
C GLU A 290 17.59 11.23 -7.75
N CYS A 291 16.56 11.52 -8.56
CA CYS A 291 16.33 10.88 -9.85
C CYS A 291 16.52 11.83 -11.01
N THR A 292 17.13 11.31 -12.08
CA THR A 292 17.24 12.00 -13.38
C THR A 292 15.90 11.97 -14.12
N LEU A 293 15.73 12.83 -15.14
CA LEU A 293 14.51 12.86 -15.93
C LEU A 293 14.14 11.50 -16.57
N PRO A 294 15.07 10.71 -17.15
CA PRO A 294 14.74 9.35 -17.61
C PRO A 294 14.22 8.42 -16.51
N GLU A 295 14.79 8.49 -15.30
CA GLU A 295 14.33 7.73 -14.14
C GLU A 295 12.93 8.18 -13.70
N ILE A 296 12.68 9.50 -13.64
CA ILE A 296 11.36 10.06 -13.31
C ILE A 296 10.32 9.63 -14.36
N ARG A 297 10.66 9.66 -15.65
CA ARG A 297 9.79 9.19 -16.74
C ARG A 297 9.46 7.72 -16.61
N ALA A 298 10.43 6.87 -16.26
CA ALA A 298 10.19 5.44 -16.03
C ALA A 298 9.24 5.21 -14.85
N VAL A 299 9.42 5.91 -13.71
CA VAL A 299 8.53 5.85 -12.57
C VAL A 299 7.14 6.32 -12.95
N MET A 300 7.03 7.50 -13.58
CA MET A 300 5.71 8.07 -13.92
C MET A 300 4.95 7.23 -14.93
N ALA A 301 5.63 6.63 -15.89
CA ALA A 301 5.00 5.72 -16.84
C ALA A 301 4.46 4.45 -16.15
N HIS A 302 5.17 3.93 -15.15
CA HIS A 302 4.70 2.83 -14.31
C HIS A 302 3.41 3.22 -13.55
N GLU A 303 3.41 4.39 -12.88
CA GLU A 303 2.23 4.89 -12.15
C GLU A 303 1.04 5.15 -13.08
N MET A 304 1.29 5.66 -14.29
CA MET A 304 0.26 5.79 -15.33
C MET A 304 -0.28 4.43 -15.75
N GLY A 305 0.54 3.38 -15.74
CA GLY A 305 0.12 1.99 -16.00
C GLY A 305 -0.95 1.54 -15.03
N HIS A 306 -0.83 1.82 -13.75
CA HIS A 306 -1.86 1.52 -12.76
C HIS A 306 -3.21 2.18 -13.09
N TYR A 307 -3.17 3.42 -13.55
CA TYR A 307 -4.38 4.16 -13.94
C TYR A 307 -5.00 3.59 -15.22
N VAL A 308 -4.22 3.47 -16.29
CA VAL A 308 -4.68 3.06 -17.62
C VAL A 308 -5.19 1.61 -17.62
N LEU A 309 -4.51 0.71 -16.90
CA LEU A 309 -4.89 -0.70 -16.79
C LEU A 309 -6.01 -0.96 -15.76
N ASN A 310 -6.56 0.11 -15.15
CA ASN A 310 -7.63 0.03 -14.16
C ASN A 310 -7.30 -0.88 -12.96
N HIS A 311 -6.03 -0.88 -12.50
CA HIS A 311 -5.60 -1.73 -11.40
C HIS A 311 -6.40 -1.49 -10.12
N GLY A 312 -6.81 -0.25 -9.84
CA GLY A 312 -7.68 0.06 -8.71
C GLY A 312 -9.01 -0.72 -8.72
N ALA A 313 -9.68 -0.80 -9.88
CA ALA A 313 -10.94 -1.55 -10.01
C ALA A 313 -10.70 -3.07 -9.96
N LYS A 314 -9.64 -3.57 -10.62
CA LYS A 314 -9.22 -4.97 -10.53
C LYS A 314 -9.00 -5.35 -9.05
N LEU A 315 -8.17 -4.60 -8.35
CA LEU A 315 -7.80 -4.87 -6.97
C LEU A 315 -9.01 -4.82 -6.02
N LEU A 316 -9.94 -3.88 -6.24
CA LEU A 316 -11.18 -3.80 -5.47
C LEU A 316 -12.08 -5.03 -5.69
N THR A 317 -12.20 -5.49 -6.93
CA THR A 317 -13.01 -6.67 -7.28
C THR A 317 -12.46 -7.91 -6.59
N TYR A 318 -11.14 -8.11 -6.67
CA TYR A 318 -10.50 -9.27 -6.01
C TYR A 318 -10.58 -9.20 -4.50
N SER A 319 -10.44 -8.00 -3.95
CA SER A 319 -10.67 -7.77 -2.53
C SER A 319 -12.06 -8.19 -2.10
N GLY A 320 -13.07 -7.84 -2.90
CA GLY A 320 -14.46 -8.26 -2.64
C GLY A 320 -14.61 -9.78 -2.61
N ILE A 321 -14.03 -10.48 -3.59
CA ILE A 321 -14.05 -11.96 -3.65
C ILE A 321 -13.34 -12.55 -2.43
N PHE A 322 -12.17 -12.03 -2.10
CA PHE A 322 -11.37 -12.50 -0.99
C PHE A 322 -12.05 -12.28 0.37
N LEU A 323 -12.66 -11.11 0.55
CA LEU A 323 -13.51 -10.82 1.71
C LEU A 323 -14.68 -11.79 1.83
N ALA A 324 -15.37 -12.07 0.74
CA ALA A 324 -16.50 -13.01 0.74
C ALA A 324 -16.08 -14.39 1.22
N ILE A 325 -14.97 -14.91 0.66
CA ILE A 325 -14.40 -16.20 1.07
C ILE A 325 -13.93 -16.15 2.53
N GLY A 326 -13.19 -15.10 2.91
CA GLY A 326 -12.67 -14.91 4.25
C GLY A 326 -13.78 -14.83 5.30
N PHE A 327 -14.84 -14.06 5.07
CA PHE A 327 -15.96 -13.97 6.00
C PHE A 327 -16.80 -15.26 6.02
N ALA A 328 -16.95 -15.96 4.89
CA ALA A 328 -17.61 -17.26 4.87
C ALA A 328 -16.86 -18.31 5.73
N LEU A 329 -15.53 -18.35 5.61
CA LEU A 329 -14.67 -19.20 6.44
C LEU A 329 -14.71 -18.75 7.91
N THR A 330 -14.62 -17.42 8.14
CA THR A 330 -14.71 -16.84 9.49
C THR A 330 -16.01 -17.24 10.17
N ARG A 331 -17.13 -17.27 9.45
CA ARG A 331 -18.41 -17.74 10.00
C ARG A 331 -18.32 -19.17 10.52
N ILE A 332 -17.77 -20.08 9.71
CA ILE A 332 -17.66 -21.49 10.08
C ILE A 332 -16.77 -21.66 11.32
N LEU A 333 -15.61 -21.01 11.33
CA LEU A 333 -14.65 -21.09 12.42
C LEU A 333 -15.15 -20.38 13.69
N PHE A 334 -15.85 -19.24 13.54
CA PHE A 334 -16.46 -18.53 14.66
C PHE A 334 -17.53 -19.38 15.34
N ASP A 335 -18.45 -19.98 14.56
CA ASP A 335 -19.50 -20.85 15.11
C ASP A 335 -18.90 -22.08 15.79
N ALA A 336 -17.82 -22.65 15.26
CA ALA A 336 -17.11 -23.76 15.88
C ALA A 336 -16.45 -23.35 17.22
N ALA A 337 -15.75 -22.21 17.25
CA ALA A 337 -15.14 -21.67 18.45
C ALA A 337 -16.17 -21.31 19.53
N MET A 338 -17.30 -20.73 19.11
CA MET A 338 -18.41 -20.38 20.02
C MET A 338 -19.02 -21.60 20.71
N ARG A 339 -19.19 -22.71 19.98
CA ARG A 339 -19.68 -23.97 20.57
C ARG A 339 -18.75 -24.51 21.66
N ARG A 340 -17.43 -24.27 21.53
CA ARG A 340 -16.41 -24.84 22.42
C ARG A 340 -16.05 -23.91 23.58
N TRP A 341 -15.96 -22.60 23.33
CA TRP A 341 -15.41 -21.63 24.28
C TRP A 341 -16.29 -20.40 24.52
N GLY A 342 -17.40 -20.20 23.81
CA GLY A 342 -18.23 -19.01 23.90
C GLY A 342 -18.67 -18.67 25.34
N VAL A 343 -19.12 -19.69 26.12
CA VAL A 343 -19.50 -19.53 27.52
C VAL A 343 -18.30 -19.10 28.38
N ARG A 344 -17.14 -19.71 28.17
CA ARG A 344 -15.90 -19.38 28.88
C ARG A 344 -15.51 -17.91 28.67
N TRP A 345 -15.62 -17.43 27.44
CA TRP A 345 -15.27 -16.06 27.09
C TRP A 345 -16.38 -15.04 27.40
N GLY A 346 -17.57 -15.50 27.75
CA GLY A 346 -18.74 -14.65 27.99
C GLY A 346 -19.26 -13.98 26.70
N VAL A 347 -19.01 -14.58 25.53
CA VAL A 347 -19.52 -14.15 24.23
C VAL A 347 -20.85 -14.82 23.95
N ARG A 348 -21.88 -14.04 23.60
CA ARG A 348 -23.27 -14.53 23.46
C ARG A 348 -23.60 -15.01 22.04
N SER A 349 -23.14 -14.27 21.02
CA SER A 349 -23.43 -14.55 19.60
C SER A 349 -22.51 -13.73 18.70
N ILE A 350 -22.63 -13.88 17.37
CA ILE A 350 -21.94 -13.03 16.39
C ILE A 350 -22.31 -11.54 16.54
N ALA A 351 -23.50 -11.23 16.99
CA ALA A 351 -23.97 -9.85 17.19
C ALA A 351 -23.51 -9.23 18.53
N ASP A 352 -22.80 -9.99 19.36
CA ASP A 352 -22.22 -9.52 20.62
C ASP A 352 -20.84 -8.88 20.35
N PRO A 353 -20.63 -7.59 20.65
CA PRO A 353 -19.33 -6.94 20.45
C PRO A 353 -18.19 -7.58 21.25
N ALA A 354 -18.51 -8.30 22.35
CA ALA A 354 -17.50 -9.08 23.09
C ALA A 354 -16.80 -10.15 22.22
N GLY A 355 -17.42 -10.57 21.11
CA GLY A 355 -16.86 -11.48 20.12
C GLY A 355 -15.88 -10.84 19.10
N LEU A 356 -15.67 -9.52 19.14
CA LEU A 356 -14.78 -8.83 18.20
C LEU A 356 -13.34 -9.38 18.20
N PRO A 357 -12.70 -9.64 19.35
CA PRO A 357 -11.36 -10.23 19.34
C PRO A 357 -11.33 -11.63 18.69
N LEU A 358 -12.39 -12.43 18.82
CA LEU A 358 -12.48 -13.72 18.14
C LEU A 358 -12.58 -13.56 16.62
N LEU A 359 -13.41 -12.63 16.16
CA LEU A 359 -13.50 -12.29 14.73
C LEU A 359 -12.15 -11.82 14.19
N ALA A 360 -11.48 -10.92 14.91
CA ALA A 360 -10.17 -10.39 14.53
C ALA A 360 -9.10 -11.50 14.51
N LEU A 361 -9.10 -12.41 15.49
CA LEU A 361 -8.17 -13.53 15.55
C LEU A 361 -8.36 -14.47 14.37
N ILE A 362 -9.59 -14.90 14.10
CA ILE A 362 -9.88 -15.84 13.01
C ILE A 362 -9.57 -15.22 11.66
N PHE A 363 -10.11 -14.02 11.40
CA PHE A 363 -9.91 -13.34 10.13
C PHE A 363 -8.43 -12.96 9.90
N GLY A 364 -7.75 -12.47 10.95
CA GLY A 364 -6.31 -12.17 10.92
C GLY A 364 -5.46 -13.42 10.64
N THR A 365 -5.83 -14.58 11.19
CA THR A 365 -5.17 -15.85 10.89
C THR A 365 -5.35 -16.25 9.43
N LEU A 366 -6.57 -16.12 8.90
CA LEU A 366 -6.84 -16.41 7.49
C LEU A 366 -6.05 -15.48 6.56
N LEU A 367 -5.97 -14.19 6.88
CA LEU A 367 -5.18 -13.21 6.12
C LEU A 367 -3.68 -13.53 6.18
N PHE A 368 -3.14 -13.87 7.36
CA PHE A 368 -1.75 -14.25 7.52
C PHE A 368 -1.39 -15.46 6.63
N LEU A 369 -2.23 -16.49 6.65
CA LEU A 369 -2.05 -17.68 5.80
C LEU A 369 -2.22 -17.37 4.31
N ALA A 370 -3.01 -16.37 3.97
CA ALA A 370 -3.24 -15.96 2.60
C ALA A 370 -2.18 -14.97 2.06
N THR A 371 -1.26 -14.49 2.89
CA THR A 371 -0.22 -13.52 2.49
C THR A 371 0.50 -13.87 1.19
N PRO A 372 0.97 -15.11 0.94
CA PRO A 372 1.65 -15.45 -0.32
C PRO A 372 0.77 -15.24 -1.57
N PHE A 373 -0.50 -15.56 -1.45
CA PHE A 373 -1.47 -15.38 -2.56
C PHE A 373 -1.75 -13.90 -2.79
N LEU A 374 -1.97 -13.13 -1.73
CA LEU A 374 -2.17 -11.68 -1.79
C LEU A 374 -0.96 -10.98 -2.43
N ASN A 375 0.24 -11.32 -1.96
CA ASN A 375 1.49 -10.79 -2.52
C ASN A 375 1.62 -11.14 -4.02
N THR A 376 1.32 -12.39 -4.40
CA THR A 376 1.40 -12.81 -5.81
C THR A 376 0.50 -11.96 -6.70
N ILE A 377 -0.62 -11.60 -6.21
CA ILE A 377 -1.64 -10.82 -6.88
C ILE A 377 -1.18 -9.39 -7.13
N VAL A 378 -0.69 -8.71 -6.09
CA VAL A 378 -0.07 -7.38 -6.23
C VAL A 378 1.10 -7.47 -7.20
N ARG A 379 1.99 -8.46 -7.03
CA ARG A 379 3.17 -8.63 -7.88
C ARG A 379 2.83 -8.80 -9.37
N VAL A 380 1.70 -9.44 -9.69
CA VAL A 380 1.24 -9.53 -11.09
C VAL A 380 0.80 -8.16 -11.61
N THR A 381 -0.01 -7.41 -10.86
CA THR A 381 -0.42 -6.05 -11.27
C THR A 381 0.77 -5.10 -11.38
N GLU A 382 1.74 -5.22 -10.48
CA GLU A 382 3.00 -4.47 -10.56
C GLU A 382 3.81 -4.80 -11.81
N ARG A 383 3.85 -6.09 -12.19
CA ARG A 383 4.50 -6.53 -13.42
C ARG A 383 3.80 -5.99 -14.67
N GLU A 384 2.46 -5.94 -14.67
CA GLU A 384 1.68 -5.30 -15.75
C GLU A 384 2.02 -3.81 -15.85
N ALA A 385 2.11 -3.10 -14.71
CA ALA A 385 2.48 -1.70 -14.67
C ALA A 385 3.95 -1.48 -15.11
N ASP A 386 4.88 -2.34 -14.72
CA ASP A 386 6.27 -2.32 -15.18
C ASP A 386 6.35 -2.48 -16.71
N ALA A 387 5.60 -3.45 -17.29
CA ALA A 387 5.57 -3.69 -18.74
C ALA A 387 4.95 -2.50 -19.50
N PHE A 388 3.85 -1.92 -18.99
CA PHE A 388 3.27 -0.70 -19.54
C PHE A 388 4.26 0.46 -19.44
N GLY A 389 4.90 0.63 -18.30
CA GLY A 389 5.83 1.71 -18.00
C GLY A 389 7.02 1.74 -18.95
N ILE A 390 7.66 0.59 -19.20
CA ILE A 390 8.80 0.51 -20.10
C ILE A 390 8.42 0.77 -21.56
N ASN A 391 7.25 0.27 -22.01
CA ASN A 391 6.75 0.52 -23.36
C ASN A 391 6.40 1.98 -23.58
N THR A 392 5.87 2.66 -22.55
CA THR A 392 5.44 4.06 -22.61
C THR A 392 6.60 5.03 -22.48
N SER A 393 7.48 4.82 -21.50
CA SER A 393 8.63 5.71 -21.26
C SER A 393 9.74 5.50 -22.28
N ARG A 394 9.97 4.27 -22.72
CA ARG A 394 11.11 3.82 -23.52
C ARG A 394 12.46 4.08 -22.84
N GLU A 395 12.47 4.03 -21.50
CA GLU A 395 13.64 4.32 -20.65
C GLU A 395 14.12 3.04 -19.91
N PRO A 396 14.68 2.02 -20.62
CA PRO A 396 15.11 0.79 -19.97
C PRO A 396 16.21 1.02 -18.93
N ASP A 397 17.18 1.88 -19.22
CA ASP A 397 18.25 2.21 -18.27
C ASP A 397 17.73 3.05 -17.08
N GLY A 398 16.74 3.92 -17.31
CA GLY A 398 16.02 4.64 -16.27
C GLY A 398 15.32 3.68 -15.31
N MET A 399 14.59 2.69 -15.85
CA MET A 399 13.92 1.66 -15.05
C MET A 399 14.91 0.84 -14.22
N VAL A 400 16.07 0.47 -14.78
CA VAL A 400 17.13 -0.24 -14.05
C VAL A 400 17.66 0.61 -12.89
N LYS A 401 18.02 1.88 -13.16
CA LYS A 401 18.56 2.78 -12.14
C LYS A 401 17.58 2.99 -11.00
N VAL A 402 16.28 3.14 -11.30
CA VAL A 402 15.21 3.19 -10.27
C VAL A 402 15.14 1.89 -9.49
N ALA A 403 15.14 0.72 -10.16
CA ALA A 403 15.09 -0.57 -9.47
C ALA A 403 16.28 -0.74 -8.50
N LEU A 404 17.48 -0.26 -8.87
CA LEU A 404 18.65 -0.26 -7.99
C LEU A 404 18.51 0.72 -6.81
N LYS A 405 17.93 1.92 -7.01
CA LYS A 405 17.64 2.87 -5.93
C LYS A 405 16.63 2.32 -4.94
N LEU A 406 15.56 1.68 -5.43
CA LEU A 406 14.59 0.96 -4.60
C LEU A 406 15.26 -0.20 -3.84
N GLY A 407 16.35 -0.75 -4.35
CA GLY A 407 17.21 -1.72 -3.69
C GLY A 407 17.84 -1.25 -2.38
N ALA A 408 17.75 0.03 -2.03
CA ALA A 408 18.18 0.51 -0.71
C ALA A 408 17.30 -0.03 0.44
N TYR A 409 16.06 -0.40 0.14
CA TYR A 409 15.10 -0.92 1.11
C TYR A 409 14.26 -2.12 0.60
N ARG A 410 14.66 -2.70 -0.55
CA ARG A 410 14.07 -3.91 -1.14
C ARG A 410 15.18 -4.87 -1.52
N LYS A 411 15.12 -6.11 -1.04
CA LYS A 411 16.09 -7.15 -1.45
C LYS A 411 16.02 -7.36 -2.96
N LEU A 412 17.18 -7.14 -3.63
CA LEU A 412 17.25 -7.12 -5.10
C LEU A 412 17.12 -8.50 -5.72
N ASP A 413 17.61 -9.52 -5.05
CA ASP A 413 17.83 -10.87 -5.60
C ASP A 413 17.37 -11.96 -4.63
N PRO A 414 16.04 -12.09 -4.41
CA PRO A 414 15.49 -13.15 -3.56
C PRO A 414 15.54 -14.51 -4.24
N THR A 415 15.41 -15.56 -3.43
CA THR A 415 15.05 -16.88 -3.95
C THR A 415 13.59 -16.90 -4.46
N PRO A 416 13.23 -17.82 -5.36
CA PRO A 416 11.84 -17.94 -5.84
C PRO A 416 10.81 -18.14 -4.72
N LEU A 417 11.18 -18.87 -3.66
CA LEU A 417 10.31 -19.10 -2.49
C LEU A 417 10.12 -17.81 -1.67
N GLU A 418 11.19 -17.05 -1.43
CA GLU A 418 11.09 -15.75 -0.78
C GLU A 418 10.20 -14.79 -1.59
N GLU A 419 10.40 -14.74 -2.91
CA GLU A 419 9.61 -13.89 -3.79
C GLU A 419 8.12 -14.29 -3.76
N PHE A 420 7.81 -15.58 -3.77
CA PHE A 420 6.43 -16.07 -3.65
C PHE A 420 5.78 -15.66 -2.31
N ILE A 421 6.49 -15.85 -1.19
CA ILE A 421 5.89 -15.65 0.14
C ILE A 421 5.83 -14.17 0.53
N PHE A 422 6.91 -13.40 0.29
CA PHE A 422 7.12 -12.11 0.95
C PHE A 422 7.10 -10.90 0.03
N PHE A 423 7.14 -11.08 -1.30
CA PHE A 423 7.23 -9.99 -2.25
C PHE A 423 5.87 -9.65 -2.86
N ASP A 424 5.42 -8.46 -2.60
CA ASP A 424 4.25 -7.83 -3.21
C ASP A 424 4.57 -7.09 -4.53
N HIS A 425 5.86 -6.96 -4.88
CA HIS A 425 6.36 -6.38 -6.12
C HIS A 425 7.39 -7.30 -6.75
N PRO A 426 7.61 -7.23 -8.09
CA PRO A 426 8.72 -7.93 -8.72
C PRO A 426 10.05 -7.56 -8.07
N SER A 427 10.95 -8.53 -7.93
CA SER A 427 12.28 -8.29 -7.39
C SER A 427 13.09 -7.33 -8.28
N GLY A 428 14.12 -6.71 -7.73
CA GLY A 428 15.03 -5.87 -8.51
C GLY A 428 15.62 -6.63 -9.69
N ARG A 429 16.01 -7.90 -9.49
CA ARG A 429 16.47 -8.78 -10.59
C ARG A 429 15.41 -8.93 -11.68
N ALA A 430 14.15 -9.16 -11.32
CA ALA A 430 13.06 -9.35 -12.28
C ALA A 430 12.81 -8.07 -13.10
N ARG A 431 12.81 -6.89 -12.46
CA ARG A 431 12.66 -5.59 -13.11
C ARG A 431 13.83 -5.27 -14.04
N ILE A 432 15.06 -5.47 -13.55
CA ILE A 432 16.26 -5.26 -14.37
C ILE A 432 16.27 -6.21 -15.58
N ARG A 433 15.89 -7.48 -15.38
CA ARG A 433 15.81 -8.44 -16.46
C ARG A 433 14.77 -8.02 -17.51
N MET A 434 13.59 -7.59 -17.11
CA MET A 434 12.55 -7.08 -18.02
C MET A 434 13.07 -5.89 -18.83
N ALA A 435 13.75 -4.95 -18.19
CA ALA A 435 14.33 -3.79 -18.87
C ALA A 435 15.42 -4.19 -19.89
N MET A 436 16.26 -5.16 -19.57
CA MET A 436 17.32 -5.62 -20.49
C MET A 436 16.74 -6.47 -21.63
N ASP A 437 15.73 -7.29 -21.40
CA ASP A 437 15.02 -8.02 -22.45
C ASP A 437 14.33 -7.05 -23.42
N TRP A 438 13.67 -6.01 -22.87
CA TRP A 438 13.04 -4.97 -23.68
C TRP A 438 14.07 -4.17 -24.49
N LYS A 439 15.21 -3.79 -23.90
CA LYS A 439 16.30 -3.07 -24.57
C LYS A 439 16.84 -3.87 -25.73
N ALA A 440 17.11 -5.14 -25.52
CA ALA A 440 17.63 -6.04 -26.58
C ALA A 440 16.64 -6.24 -27.74
N ALA A 441 15.34 -6.19 -27.46
CA ALA A 441 14.30 -6.37 -28.49
C ALA A 441 13.97 -5.08 -29.25
N ASN A 442 14.21 -3.89 -28.69
CA ASN A 442 13.65 -2.64 -29.23
C ASN A 442 14.72 -1.58 -29.58
N LEU A 443 15.96 -1.72 -29.11
CA LEU A 443 17.02 -0.75 -29.39
C LEU A 443 18.20 -1.43 -30.15
N PRO A 444 18.79 -0.75 -31.14
CA PRO A 444 20.01 -1.23 -31.81
C PRO A 444 21.17 -1.40 -30.81
N ALA A 445 22.04 -2.35 -31.11
CA ALA A 445 23.23 -2.60 -30.28
C ALA A 445 24.11 -1.35 -30.21
N GLY A 446 24.30 -0.80 -29.01
CA GLY A 446 25.15 0.38 -28.77
C GLY A 446 24.42 1.70 -28.57
N GLU A 447 23.10 1.77 -28.76
CA GLU A 447 22.33 2.97 -28.39
C GLU A 447 21.97 2.96 -26.89
N SER A 448 22.41 4.02 -26.19
CA SER A 448 21.85 4.45 -24.94
C SER A 448 20.46 5.08 -25.17
N SER A 449 19.60 5.07 -24.15
CA SER A 449 18.30 5.74 -24.21
C SER A 449 18.45 7.20 -24.70
N PRO A 450 17.54 7.72 -25.55
CA PRO A 450 17.71 9.00 -26.26
C PRO A 450 17.91 10.26 -25.41
N LEU A 451 17.96 10.18 -24.08
CA LEU A 451 18.00 11.32 -23.17
C LEU A 451 19.02 11.22 -22.03
N GLU A 452 20.23 10.73 -22.29
CA GLU A 452 21.37 10.83 -21.34
C GLU A 452 21.99 12.24 -21.30
N THR A 453 21.22 13.30 -21.30
CA THR A 453 21.75 14.64 -21.00
C THR A 453 21.61 14.88 -19.50
N PRO A 454 22.66 15.02 -18.72
CA PRO A 454 22.56 15.41 -17.32
C PRO A 454 21.88 16.76 -17.23
N LEU A 455 20.90 16.85 -16.31
CA LEU A 455 20.38 18.16 -15.91
C LEU A 455 21.56 19.00 -15.37
N PRO A 456 21.68 20.29 -15.72
CA PRO A 456 22.72 21.14 -15.15
C PRO A 456 22.58 21.11 -13.62
N HIS A 457 23.65 20.69 -12.94
CA HIS A 457 23.79 20.89 -11.51
C HIS A 457 23.95 22.37 -11.27
N ASP A 458 22.89 23.06 -10.91
CA ASP A 458 23.00 24.39 -10.33
C ASP A 458 23.68 24.22 -8.97
N GLY A 459 24.98 24.50 -9.00
CA GLY A 459 25.77 24.61 -7.79
C GLY A 459 25.33 25.83 -6.98
N HIS A 460 24.73 25.56 -5.84
CA HIS A 460 24.78 26.45 -4.66
C HIS A 460 24.50 25.63 -3.41
#